data_cf4d08b81c10a8d746c3c4752d9fb1a7
#
_entry.id   cf4d08b81c10a8d746c3c4752d9fb1a7
#
_cell.length_a   1.000
_cell.length_b   1.000
_cell.length_c   1.000
_cell.angle_alpha   90.00
_cell.angle_beta   90.00
_cell.angle_gamma   90.00
#
_symmetry.space_group_name_H-M   'P 1'
#
loop_
_entity.id
_entity.type
_entity.pdbx_description
1 polymer ?
#
loop_
_entity_poly.entity_id
_entity_poly.type
_entity_poly.pdbx_seq_one_letter_code
_entity_poly.pdbx_strand_id
1 'polypeptide(L)'
;MPALHYLDSNVLIALIEPVAARTAGQADFIAKFDRGEFFAVASELALSECLVKPLADGNAHTAAAYHDLFSASSSLLVMGVTRAILVAAANLRARSRLKLPDAIHLATATEAECIAFVTNDRDFKAAEAPFDIVRWDQLD
;
A
#
# COMPACT_ATOMS: atom_id res chain seq x y z
N MET A 1 0.07 -8.80 19.30
CA MET A 1 0.04 -7.75 18.27
C MET A 1 -0.44 -8.32 16.95
N PRO A 2 -1.42 -7.72 16.30
CA PRO A 2 -1.79 -8.13 14.95
C PRO A 2 -0.62 -7.93 14.00
N ALA A 3 -0.53 -8.79 12.99
CA ALA A 3 0.47 -8.66 11.95
C ALA A 3 0.22 -7.40 11.11
N LEU A 4 1.29 -6.75 10.66
CA LEU A 4 1.21 -5.57 9.80
C LEU A 4 1.46 -5.96 8.35
N HIS A 5 0.54 -5.58 7.47
CA HIS A 5 0.65 -5.78 6.02
C HIS A 5 0.73 -4.43 5.33
N TYR A 6 1.79 -4.20 4.59
CA TYR A 6 1.89 -2.98 3.82
C TYR A 6 1.05 -3.07 2.55
N LEU A 7 0.27 -2.06 2.26
CA LEU A 7 -0.53 -1.98 1.03
C LEU A 7 0.04 -0.88 0.13
N ASP A 8 0.48 -1.29 -1.05
CA ASP A 8 0.91 -0.37 -2.09
C ASP A 8 -0.30 0.41 -2.64
N SER A 9 -0.06 1.56 -3.26
CA SER A 9 -1.14 2.43 -3.75
C SER A 9 -2.07 1.72 -4.74
N ASN A 10 -1.54 0.87 -5.61
CA ASN A 10 -2.39 0.12 -6.56
C ASN A 10 -3.37 -0.82 -5.86
N VAL A 11 -3.02 -1.36 -4.70
CA VAL A 11 -3.91 -2.20 -3.89
C VAL A 11 -4.99 -1.34 -3.22
N LEU A 12 -4.61 -0.19 -2.68
CA LEU A 12 -5.58 0.76 -2.11
C LEU A 12 -6.59 1.23 -3.17
N ILE A 13 -6.12 1.47 -4.39
CA ILE A 13 -6.99 1.81 -5.51
C ILE A 13 -7.96 0.65 -5.81
N ALA A 14 -7.48 -0.57 -5.81
CA ALA A 14 -8.34 -1.75 -6.03
C ALA A 14 -9.40 -1.91 -4.94
N LEU A 15 -9.12 -1.50 -3.70
CA LEU A 15 -10.09 -1.52 -2.61
C LEU A 15 -11.23 -0.51 -2.81
N ILE A 16 -10.89 0.68 -3.31
CA ILE A 16 -11.85 1.79 -3.45
C ILE A 16 -12.51 1.80 -4.84
N GLU A 17 -11.74 1.46 -5.89
CA GLU A 17 -12.18 1.52 -7.29
C GLU A 17 -11.96 0.17 -8.00
N PRO A 18 -12.66 -0.90 -7.60
CA PRO A 18 -12.45 -2.20 -8.23
C PRO A 18 -12.87 -2.16 -9.71
N VAL A 19 -11.96 -2.54 -10.60
CA VAL A 19 -12.20 -2.56 -12.05
C VAL A 19 -12.66 -3.93 -12.55
N ALA A 20 -12.56 -4.95 -11.70
CA ALA A 20 -12.93 -6.33 -12.03
C ALA A 20 -13.56 -7.00 -10.82
N ALA A 21 -14.26 -8.12 -11.04
CA ALA A 21 -14.76 -8.92 -9.94
C ALA A 21 -13.60 -9.42 -9.08
N ARG A 22 -13.78 -9.36 -7.77
CA ARG A 22 -12.78 -9.83 -6.82
C ARG A 22 -12.73 -11.35 -6.79
N THR A 23 -11.53 -11.89 -6.64
CA THR A 23 -11.35 -13.33 -6.37
C THR A 23 -11.82 -13.63 -4.95
N ALA A 24 -12.02 -14.92 -4.65
CA ALA A 24 -12.35 -15.35 -3.28
C ALA A 24 -11.26 -14.94 -2.29
N GLY A 25 -9.98 -15.05 -2.67
CA GLY A 25 -8.86 -14.65 -1.82
C GLY A 25 -8.80 -13.16 -1.57
N GLN A 26 -9.09 -12.34 -2.59
CA GLN A 26 -9.17 -10.88 -2.43
C GLN A 26 -10.32 -10.48 -1.51
N ALA A 27 -11.49 -11.09 -1.69
CA ALA A 27 -12.66 -10.84 -0.83
C ALA A 27 -12.37 -11.24 0.62
N ASP A 28 -11.71 -12.36 0.84
CA ASP A 28 -11.32 -12.82 2.17
C ASP A 28 -10.34 -11.86 2.83
N PHE A 29 -9.33 -11.39 2.09
CA PHE A 29 -8.38 -10.40 2.57
C PHE A 29 -9.09 -9.13 3.05
N ILE A 30 -10.00 -8.61 2.24
CA ILE A 30 -10.77 -7.40 2.56
C ILE A 30 -11.64 -7.63 3.81
N ALA A 31 -12.31 -8.77 3.90
CA ALA A 31 -13.15 -9.11 5.05
C ALA A 31 -12.33 -9.17 6.34
N LYS A 32 -11.13 -9.76 6.29
CA LYS A 32 -10.22 -9.80 7.44
C LYS A 32 -9.74 -8.42 7.83
N PHE A 33 -9.42 -7.57 6.86
CA PHE A 33 -9.04 -6.18 7.09
C PHE A 33 -10.19 -5.42 7.79
N ASP A 34 -11.40 -5.55 7.26
CA ASP A 34 -12.58 -4.87 7.82
C ASP A 34 -12.91 -5.33 9.25
N ARG A 35 -12.61 -6.59 9.57
CA ARG A 35 -12.80 -7.14 10.92
C ARG A 35 -11.65 -6.82 11.88
N GLY A 36 -10.60 -6.16 11.40
CA GLY A 36 -9.43 -5.85 12.22
C GLY A 36 -8.58 -7.06 12.61
N GLU A 37 -8.61 -8.12 11.80
CA GLU A 37 -7.79 -9.32 12.05
C GLU A 37 -6.32 -9.09 11.77
N PHE A 38 -5.98 -8.07 10.99
CA PHE A 38 -4.65 -7.52 10.84
C PHE A 38 -4.77 -6.02 10.61
N PHE A 39 -3.65 -5.30 10.79
CA PHE A 39 -3.59 -3.90 10.42
C PHE A 39 -2.82 -3.74 9.11
N ALA A 40 -3.34 -2.90 8.23
CA ALA A 40 -2.64 -2.47 7.05
C ALA A 40 -1.81 -1.23 7.35
N VAL A 41 -0.71 -1.07 6.64
CA VAL A 41 0.15 0.11 6.70
C VAL A 41 0.23 0.71 5.32
N ALA A 42 0.15 2.01 5.23
CA ALA A 42 0.37 2.75 3.99
C ALA A 42 1.22 3.99 4.28
N SER A 43 1.86 4.52 3.26
CA SER A 43 2.57 5.80 3.34
C SER A 43 1.62 6.95 3.02
N GLU A 44 1.85 8.12 3.61
CA GLU A 44 1.21 9.36 3.18
C GLU A 44 1.41 9.62 1.68
N LEU A 45 2.51 9.13 1.11
CA LEU A 45 2.75 9.20 -0.34
C LEU A 45 1.64 8.55 -1.13
N ALA A 46 1.09 7.42 -0.64
CA ALA A 46 0.02 6.70 -1.31
C ALA A 46 -1.25 7.55 -1.44
N LEU A 47 -1.54 8.42 -0.48
CA LEU A 47 -2.68 9.33 -0.58
C LEU A 47 -2.56 10.21 -1.84
N SER A 48 -1.41 10.79 -2.06
CA SER A 48 -1.14 11.61 -3.25
C SER A 48 -1.32 10.79 -4.53
N GLU A 49 -0.74 9.60 -4.56
CA GLU A 49 -0.83 8.71 -5.73
C GLU A 49 -2.27 8.29 -6.03
N CYS A 50 -3.05 8.01 -4.99
CA CYS A 50 -4.46 7.63 -5.13
C CYS A 50 -5.34 8.79 -5.60
N LEU A 51 -5.03 10.03 -5.20
CA LEU A 51 -5.86 11.19 -5.49
C LEU A 51 -5.68 11.75 -6.89
N VAL A 52 -4.58 11.47 -7.57
CA VAL A 52 -4.27 12.07 -8.88
C VAL A 52 -5.42 11.86 -9.87
N LYS A 53 -5.85 10.62 -10.05
CA LYS A 53 -6.88 10.30 -11.07
C LYS A 53 -8.26 10.90 -10.72
N PRO A 54 -8.83 10.69 -9.52
CA PRO A 54 -10.14 11.28 -9.20
C PRO A 54 -10.12 12.80 -9.24
N LEU A 55 -9.02 13.45 -8.85
CA LEU A 55 -8.93 14.91 -8.95
C LEU A 55 -8.86 15.37 -10.40
N ALA A 56 -8.10 14.68 -11.25
CA ALA A 56 -8.02 15.00 -12.67
C ALA A 56 -9.38 14.81 -13.38
N ASP A 57 -10.13 13.80 -12.97
CA ASP A 57 -11.45 13.48 -13.54
C ASP A 57 -12.60 14.31 -12.94
N GLY A 58 -12.33 15.12 -11.92
CA GLY A 58 -13.36 15.86 -11.20
C GLY A 58 -14.30 14.97 -10.38
N ASN A 59 -13.86 13.77 -10.00
CA ASN A 59 -14.66 12.81 -9.24
C ASN A 59 -14.51 13.06 -7.74
N ALA A 60 -15.29 14.00 -7.22
CA ALA A 60 -15.25 14.39 -5.81
C ALA A 60 -15.65 13.25 -4.86
N HIS A 61 -16.56 12.39 -5.29
CA HIS A 61 -17.03 11.26 -4.48
C HIS A 61 -15.88 10.26 -4.22
N THR A 62 -15.15 9.89 -5.25
CA THR A 62 -14.01 8.98 -5.12
C THR A 62 -12.88 9.62 -4.33
N ALA A 63 -12.59 10.91 -4.57
CA ALA A 63 -11.58 11.63 -3.78
C ALA A 63 -11.91 11.62 -2.29
N ALA A 64 -13.19 11.86 -1.93
CA ALA A 64 -13.64 11.81 -0.54
C ALA A 64 -13.45 10.41 0.07
N ALA A 65 -13.69 9.35 -0.70
CA ALA A 65 -13.49 7.98 -0.23
C ALA A 65 -12.03 7.71 0.16
N TYR A 66 -11.06 8.24 -0.59
CA TYR A 66 -9.64 8.12 -0.23
C TYR A 66 -9.31 8.92 1.03
N HIS A 67 -9.82 10.14 1.16
CA HIS A 67 -9.62 10.93 2.37
C HIS A 67 -10.16 10.20 3.60
N ASP A 68 -11.35 9.58 3.48
CA ASP A 68 -11.95 8.83 4.57
C ASP A 68 -11.10 7.59 4.92
N LEU A 69 -10.62 6.87 3.93
CA LEU A 69 -9.76 5.70 4.16
C LEU A 69 -8.50 6.07 4.94
N PHE A 70 -7.85 7.18 4.57
CA PHE A 70 -6.60 7.61 5.20
C PHE A 70 -6.80 8.31 6.55
N SER A 71 -8.00 8.79 6.85
CA SER A 71 -8.28 9.57 8.07
C SER A 71 -9.11 8.83 9.09
N ALA A 72 -10.07 8.00 8.66
CA ALA A 72 -11.10 7.43 9.53
C ALA A 72 -11.01 5.92 9.70
N SER A 73 -10.20 5.21 8.90
CA SER A 73 -10.07 3.76 9.04
C SER A 73 -9.27 3.41 10.29
N SER A 74 -9.84 2.60 11.18
CA SER A 74 -9.14 2.12 12.37
C SER A 74 -8.16 0.98 12.09
N SER A 75 -8.23 0.37 10.89
CA SER A 75 -7.37 -0.75 10.50
C SER A 75 -6.21 -0.34 9.58
N LEU A 76 -6.15 0.93 9.18
CA LEU A 76 -5.06 1.44 8.33
C LEU A 76 -4.19 2.41 9.13
N LEU A 77 -2.92 2.04 9.31
CA LEU A 77 -1.90 2.90 9.88
C LEU A 77 -1.23 3.67 8.75
N VAL A 78 -1.34 4.99 8.77
CA VAL A 78 -0.74 5.84 7.75
C VAL A 78 0.54 6.46 8.31
N MET A 79 1.67 6.19 7.65
CA MET A 79 2.98 6.67 8.09
C MET A 79 3.45 7.86 7.26
N GLY A 80 3.96 8.86 7.93
CA GLY A 80 4.57 10.02 7.27
C GLY A 80 5.86 9.65 6.56
N VAL A 81 6.21 10.43 5.53
CA VAL A 81 7.47 10.28 4.81
C VAL A 81 8.54 11.07 5.55
N THR A 82 9.24 10.39 6.45
CA THR A 82 10.28 11.01 7.29
C THR A 82 11.60 11.12 6.55
N ARG A 83 12.53 11.92 7.09
CA ARG A 83 13.88 12.00 6.56
C ARG A 83 14.56 10.64 6.57
N ALA A 84 14.39 9.85 7.64
CA ALA A 84 14.98 8.51 7.74
C ALA A 84 14.48 7.59 6.63
N ILE A 85 13.18 7.63 6.34
CA ILE A 85 12.58 6.87 5.22
C ILE A 85 13.15 7.36 3.88
N LEU A 86 13.29 8.67 3.69
CA LEU A 86 13.85 9.21 2.45
C LEU A 86 15.30 8.79 2.22
N VAL A 87 16.13 8.76 3.27
CA VAL A 87 17.50 8.29 3.17
C VAL A 87 17.56 6.80 2.86
N ALA A 88 16.72 6.00 3.54
CA ALA A 88 16.63 4.57 3.25
C ALA A 88 16.15 4.30 1.81
N ALA A 89 15.18 5.08 1.32
CA ALA A 89 14.71 4.97 -0.05
C ALA A 89 15.79 5.32 -1.07
N ALA A 90 16.61 6.34 -0.79
CA ALA A 90 17.73 6.72 -1.64
C ALA A 90 18.78 5.60 -1.71
N ASN A 91 19.08 4.94 -0.59
CA ASN A 91 19.97 3.78 -0.56
C ASN A 91 19.42 2.61 -1.38
N LEU A 92 18.13 2.33 -1.26
CA LEU A 92 17.45 1.29 -2.07
C LEU A 92 17.53 1.62 -3.56
N ARG A 93 17.24 2.84 -3.93
CA ARG A 93 17.27 3.31 -5.32
C ARG A 93 18.68 3.22 -5.90
N ALA A 94 19.70 3.56 -5.10
CA ALA A 94 21.09 3.56 -5.54
C ALA A 94 21.61 2.15 -5.90
N ARG A 95 21.08 1.11 -5.25
CA ARG A 95 21.54 -0.28 -5.46
C ARG A 95 20.50 -1.17 -6.14
N SER A 96 19.40 -0.61 -6.65
CA SER A 96 18.34 -1.35 -7.32
C SER A 96 17.80 -0.55 -8.50
N ARG A 97 16.84 -1.15 -9.21
CA ARG A 97 16.16 -0.48 -10.33
C ARG A 97 14.82 0.11 -9.93
N LEU A 98 14.48 0.07 -8.64
CA LEU A 98 13.24 0.64 -8.16
C LEU A 98 13.19 2.13 -8.43
N LYS A 99 12.04 2.62 -8.87
CA LYS A 99 11.76 4.05 -8.92
C LYS A 99 11.68 4.61 -7.51
N LEU A 100 11.97 5.89 -7.34
CA LEU A 100 12.00 6.50 -6.02
C LEU A 100 10.68 6.34 -5.25
N PRO A 101 9.48 6.54 -5.84
CA PRO A 101 8.24 6.29 -5.11
C PRO A 101 8.14 4.85 -4.59
N ASP A 102 8.53 3.86 -5.40
CA ASP A 102 8.50 2.46 -4.99
C ASP A 102 9.49 2.18 -3.86
N ALA A 103 10.68 2.80 -3.93
CA ALA A 103 11.67 2.70 -2.88
C ALA A 103 11.16 3.32 -1.57
N ILE A 104 10.39 4.41 -1.63
CA ILE A 104 9.78 5.02 -0.45
C ILE A 104 8.77 4.08 0.18
N HIS A 105 7.93 3.42 -0.63
CA HIS A 105 6.98 2.42 -0.11
C HIS A 105 7.70 1.27 0.58
N LEU A 106 8.74 0.74 -0.05
CA LEU A 106 9.51 -0.38 0.51
C LEU A 106 10.20 0.01 1.81
N ALA A 107 10.81 1.19 1.85
CA ALA A 107 11.45 1.72 3.05
C ALA A 107 10.45 1.94 4.19
N THR A 108 9.24 2.41 3.86
CA THR A 108 8.16 2.61 4.84
C THR A 108 7.73 1.27 5.45
N ALA A 109 7.53 0.27 4.62
CA ALA A 109 7.16 -1.08 5.07
C ALA A 109 8.23 -1.68 5.98
N THR A 110 9.50 -1.46 5.66
CA THR A 110 10.63 -1.93 6.47
C THR A 110 10.67 -1.21 7.82
N GLU A 111 10.49 0.11 7.83
CA GLU A 111 10.46 0.91 9.06
C GLU A 111 9.31 0.49 9.97
N ALA A 112 8.17 0.16 9.40
CA ALA A 112 7.00 -0.29 10.15
C ALA A 112 7.07 -1.75 10.59
N GLU A 113 8.12 -2.47 10.19
CA GLU A 113 8.31 -3.89 10.50
C GLU A 113 7.14 -4.75 10.01
N CYS A 114 6.65 -4.46 8.80
CA CYS A 114 5.60 -5.26 8.18
C CYS A 114 6.10 -6.67 7.86
N ILE A 115 5.20 -7.65 7.94
CA ILE A 115 5.52 -9.04 7.61
C ILE A 115 5.28 -9.33 6.12
N ALA A 116 4.49 -8.50 5.44
CA ALA A 116 4.17 -8.67 4.03
C ALA A 116 3.99 -7.32 3.36
N PHE A 117 4.28 -7.28 2.07
CA PHE A 117 4.10 -6.12 1.20
C PHE A 117 3.18 -6.54 0.06
N VAL A 118 1.96 -6.01 0.04
CA VAL A 118 0.92 -6.38 -0.93
C VAL A 118 0.94 -5.37 -2.07
N THR A 119 1.13 -5.85 -3.29
CA THR A 119 1.27 -4.99 -4.47
C THR A 119 0.84 -5.72 -5.74
N ASN A 120 0.53 -4.98 -6.80
CA ASN A 120 0.39 -5.49 -8.16
C ASN A 120 1.60 -5.16 -9.04
N ASP A 121 2.58 -4.46 -8.51
CA ASP A 121 3.76 -4.05 -9.26
C ASP A 121 4.79 -5.19 -9.30
N ARG A 122 5.18 -5.59 -10.51
CA ARG A 122 6.16 -6.66 -10.72
C ARG A 122 7.61 -6.24 -10.51
N ASP A 123 7.85 -4.94 -10.34
CA ASP A 123 9.19 -4.42 -10.10
C ASP A 123 9.69 -4.74 -8.68
N PHE A 124 8.79 -5.04 -7.74
CA PHE A 124 9.17 -5.50 -6.41
C PHE A 124 9.56 -6.97 -6.42
N LYS A 125 10.73 -7.27 -5.86
CA LYS A 125 11.27 -8.63 -5.79
C LYS A 125 11.51 -9.03 -4.34
N ALA A 126 11.16 -10.27 -3.99
CA ALA A 126 11.30 -10.79 -2.64
C ALA A 126 12.73 -10.69 -2.10
N ALA A 127 13.75 -10.86 -2.95
CA ALA A 127 15.14 -10.78 -2.55
C ALA A 127 15.61 -9.40 -2.05
N GLU A 128 14.83 -8.36 -2.32
CA GLU A 128 15.16 -6.97 -1.94
C GLU A 128 14.53 -6.56 -0.62
N ALA A 129 13.77 -7.43 0.02
CA ALA A 129 12.95 -7.07 1.18
C ALA A 129 13.07 -8.09 2.31
N PRO A 130 12.98 -7.64 3.59
CA PRO A 130 12.99 -8.52 4.75
C PRO A 130 11.63 -9.15 5.06
N PHE A 131 10.69 -9.12 4.11
CA PHE A 131 9.31 -9.60 4.26
C PHE A 131 8.83 -10.19 2.95
N ASP A 132 7.69 -10.87 2.99
CA ASP A 132 7.09 -11.47 1.81
C ASP A 132 6.49 -10.42 0.89
N ILE A 133 6.72 -10.57 -0.41
CA ILE A 133 6.03 -9.79 -1.44
C ILE A 133 4.81 -10.59 -1.89
N VAL A 134 3.62 -10.04 -1.67
CA VAL A 134 2.34 -10.70 -2.00
C VAL A 134 1.69 -9.97 -3.18
N ARG A 135 1.39 -10.71 -4.23
CA ARG A 135 0.74 -10.14 -5.41
C ARG A 135 -0.77 -10.15 -5.23
N TRP A 136 -1.36 -8.96 -5.26
CA TRP A 136 -2.82 -8.80 -5.13
C TRP A 136 -3.59 -9.57 -6.21
N ASP A 137 -3.11 -9.52 -7.46
CA ASP A 137 -3.73 -10.21 -8.60
C ASP A 137 -3.55 -11.73 -8.56
N GLN A 138 -2.74 -12.25 -7.65
CA GLN A 138 -2.51 -13.69 -7.46
C GLN A 138 -3.19 -14.25 -6.22
N LEU A 139 -3.95 -13.46 -5.49
CA LEU A 139 -4.79 -13.94 -4.40
C LEU A 139 -6.02 -14.64 -4.99
N ASP A 140 -6.12 -15.93 -4.76
CA ASP A 140 -7.19 -16.78 -5.33
C ASP A 140 -8.48 -16.76 -4.51
#